data_9d6042df140bdb1462939f94551f74c0
#
_entry.id   9d6042df140bdb1462939f94551f74c0
#
_cell.length_a   1.000
_cell.length_b   1.000
_cell.length_c   1.000
_cell.angle_alpha   90.00
_cell.angle_beta   90.00
_cell.angle_gamma   90.00
#
_symmetry.space_group_name_H-M   'P 1'
#
loop_
_entity.id
_entity.type
_entity.pdbx_description
1 polymer ?
#
loop_
_entity_poly.entity_id
_entity_poly.type
_entity_poly.pdbx_seq_one_letter_code
_entity_poly.pdbx_strand_id
1 'polypeptide(L)'
;MKKAIALAMASVMAAGLLAGCGGSAANSTAASSEAASSEAASTSTEAATEAHTINTTDPITLTISWWGGDARQAAYEAACKAFTEKYPNITVECTYGPWNGWEEAQSTALAAGNAADVMQVNWNWLFQYSGKGQSFVNLNDYSDVLDLTQFPSNALDACTVADSLQAVPVAMAGRIYYWNMATFKKAGLDHYPTTEQELLDAAKTFQEKLGDDYYPLAATTLDRMIMMTFYLESKYGEPWVTDSTLNYTVEQLQEGLEWIQSLEDNHVMPDLKTMNAAGDKNITDGQAWITGKYAGIFTWDSSALSSSQNLPDDAEFVVGDEIKWGEAANGGFAKVSMGMAVTQSCEHPVEAAALINFILNEKEGASIMGTQCGMVCSKAGQEYAKEAGAVNELILEANTKVMAFVDQPFDPCYESTSLKDETNGVYSDVFEGFSYDQYDSAEAAQILYDGICEALA
;
A
#
# COMPACT_ATOMS: atom_id res chain seq x y z
N MET A 1 -13.87 32.51 -37.34
CA MET A 1 -14.25 31.91 -38.63
C MET A 1 -14.30 30.41 -38.37
N LYS A 2 -15.50 29.85 -38.10
CA LYS A 2 -16.30 28.99 -38.99
C LYS A 2 -15.44 27.83 -39.53
N LYS A 3 -15.71 26.54 -39.36
CA LYS A 3 -16.96 25.77 -39.35
C LYS A 3 -16.75 24.40 -38.74
N ALA A 4 -17.79 23.89 -38.10
CA ALA A 4 -18.11 22.52 -37.79
C ALA A 4 -18.24 21.65 -39.04
N ILE A 5 -18.02 20.32 -38.90
CA ILE A 5 -18.71 19.28 -39.68
C ILE A 5 -18.97 18.11 -38.75
N ALA A 6 -20.25 17.84 -38.51
CA ALA A 6 -20.80 16.58 -37.98
C ALA A 6 -21.34 15.78 -39.15
N LEU A 7 -21.30 14.44 -39.09
CA LEU A 7 -22.23 13.47 -39.75
C LEU A 7 -21.82 12.07 -39.22
N ALA A 8 -22.54 11.35 -38.44
CA ALA A 8 -23.81 10.63 -38.52
C ALA A 8 -23.91 9.63 -39.67
N MET A 9 -24.03 8.35 -39.33
CA MET A 9 -24.88 7.30 -39.95
C MET A 9 -24.59 5.97 -39.25
N ALA A 10 -25.49 5.39 -38.55
CA ALA A 10 -26.79 4.77 -38.84
C ALA A 10 -26.71 3.23 -38.93
N SER A 11 -27.38 2.68 -37.97
CA SER A 11 -27.94 1.35 -37.72
C SER A 11 -28.24 0.45 -38.95
N VAL A 12 -28.02 -0.87 -38.76
CA VAL A 12 -28.88 -1.90 -39.37
C VAL A 12 -29.17 -3.00 -38.35
N MET A 13 -30.45 -3.12 -38.02
CA MET A 13 -31.08 -4.28 -37.41
C MET A 13 -31.30 -5.36 -38.47
N ALA A 14 -31.21 -6.63 -38.08
CA ALA A 14 -31.98 -7.69 -38.69
C ALA A 14 -32.33 -8.77 -37.67
N ALA A 15 -33.59 -8.91 -37.47
CA ALA A 15 -34.28 -9.91 -36.66
C ALA A 15 -34.56 -11.18 -37.47
N GLY A 16 -34.81 -12.28 -36.81
CA GLY A 16 -35.39 -13.52 -37.35
C GLY A 16 -35.53 -14.51 -36.17
N LEU A 17 -36.60 -14.57 -35.50
CA LEU A 17 -37.90 -15.24 -35.64
C LEU A 17 -37.79 -16.78 -35.70
N LEU A 18 -38.16 -17.39 -34.57
CA LEU A 18 -39.32 -18.24 -34.24
C LEU A 18 -39.44 -19.65 -34.89
N ALA A 19 -39.60 -20.62 -34.07
CA ALA A 19 -40.71 -21.57 -33.92
C ALA A 19 -40.21 -22.86 -33.28
N GLY A 20 -40.87 -23.56 -32.43
CA GLY A 20 -42.23 -23.66 -31.97
C GLY A 20 -42.37 -24.80 -30.99
N CYS A 21 -43.30 -24.59 -30.18
CA CYS A 21 -44.41 -25.37 -29.72
C CYS A 21 -44.31 -26.86 -29.38
N GLY A 22 -44.86 -27.10 -28.23
CA GLY A 22 -45.83 -28.15 -27.90
C GLY A 22 -45.35 -29.09 -26.80
N GLY A 23 -45.96 -29.29 -25.69
CA GLY A 23 -47.29 -29.22 -25.19
C GLY A 23 -47.53 -30.34 -24.18
N SER A 24 -48.23 -29.96 -23.11
CA SER A 24 -49.15 -30.71 -22.25
C SER A 24 -48.64 -31.73 -21.22
N ALA A 25 -48.72 -31.35 -20.00
CA ALA A 25 -49.66 -31.63 -18.93
C ALA A 25 -49.88 -33.08 -18.44
N ALA A 26 -49.78 -33.19 -17.15
CA ALA A 26 -50.68 -33.83 -16.20
C ALA A 26 -50.21 -35.09 -15.45
N ASN A 27 -50.15 -34.87 -14.19
CA ASN A 27 -50.84 -35.55 -13.09
C ASN A 27 -50.13 -36.63 -12.27
N SER A 28 -49.90 -36.23 -11.04
CA SER A 28 -50.08 -36.89 -9.75
C SER A 28 -49.85 -38.42 -9.61
N THR A 29 -49.05 -38.83 -8.66
CA THR A 29 -49.52 -39.44 -7.41
C THR A 29 -48.32 -39.78 -6.49
N ALA A 30 -48.52 -39.51 -5.20
CA ALA A 30 -47.63 -39.88 -4.14
C ALA A 30 -47.61 -41.39 -3.89
N ALA A 31 -46.43 -41.90 -3.54
CA ALA A 31 -46.30 -43.06 -2.64
C ALA A 31 -44.92 -43.05 -2.00
N SER A 32 -44.93 -43.02 -0.66
CA SER A 32 -43.82 -43.23 0.24
C SER A 32 -43.30 -44.66 0.15
N SER A 33 -42.01 -44.89 0.24
CA SER A 33 -41.47 -46.01 0.98
C SER A 33 -39.97 -45.84 1.32
N GLU A 34 -39.64 -46.32 2.46
CA GLU A 34 -38.44 -46.25 3.28
C GLU A 34 -37.12 -46.68 2.64
N ALA A 35 -36.09 -46.01 3.12
CA ALA A 35 -34.79 -46.50 3.58
C ALA A 35 -34.04 -47.59 2.77
N ALA A 36 -32.87 -47.17 2.25
CA ALA A 36 -31.63 -47.93 2.39
C ALA A 36 -30.45 -46.99 2.30
N SER A 37 -29.73 -46.82 3.41
CA SER A 37 -28.41 -46.20 3.49
C SER A 37 -27.43 -47.04 2.67
N SER A 38 -26.78 -46.42 1.69
CA SER A 38 -25.51 -46.87 1.18
C SER A 38 -24.53 -45.67 1.28
N GLU A 39 -23.63 -45.76 2.23
CA GLU A 39 -22.41 -44.96 2.28
C GLU A 39 -21.64 -45.18 0.96
N ALA A 40 -21.73 -44.24 0.07
CA ALA A 40 -20.76 -44.11 -1.00
C ALA A 40 -19.62 -43.25 -0.42
N ALA A 41 -18.56 -43.90 0.00
CA ALA A 41 -17.28 -43.24 0.22
C ALA A 41 -16.87 -42.56 -1.10
N SER A 42 -16.99 -41.25 -1.13
CA SER A 42 -16.32 -40.45 -2.14
C SER A 42 -14.84 -40.46 -1.79
N THR A 43 -14.09 -41.36 -2.37
CA THR A 43 -12.65 -41.21 -2.50
C THR A 43 -12.42 -40.04 -3.43
N SER A 44 -12.20 -38.84 -2.85
CA SER A 44 -11.48 -37.80 -3.53
C SER A 44 -10.08 -38.32 -3.81
N THR A 45 -9.84 -38.71 -5.03
CA THR A 45 -8.48 -38.91 -5.52
C THR A 45 -7.89 -37.51 -5.61
N GLU A 46 -7.17 -37.07 -4.57
CA GLU A 46 -6.17 -36.04 -4.73
C GLU A 46 -5.21 -36.55 -5.81
N ALA A 47 -5.29 -35.94 -6.97
CA ALA A 47 -4.24 -36.06 -7.97
C ALA A 47 -2.99 -35.50 -7.30
N ALA A 48 -2.04 -36.38 -6.96
CA ALA A 48 -0.71 -35.93 -6.54
C ALA A 48 -0.16 -35.07 -7.69
N THR A 49 -0.16 -33.78 -7.52
CA THR A 49 0.52 -32.84 -8.41
C THR A 49 2.00 -33.22 -8.36
N GLU A 50 2.60 -33.55 -9.50
CA GLU A 50 4.05 -33.81 -9.55
C GLU A 50 4.76 -32.54 -9.05
N ALA A 51 5.72 -32.68 -8.15
CA ALA A 51 6.47 -31.56 -7.59
C ALA A 51 7.20 -30.79 -8.72
N HIS A 52 7.12 -29.49 -8.70
CA HIS A 52 7.79 -28.64 -9.66
C HIS A 52 9.31 -28.79 -9.52
N THR A 53 10.00 -28.78 -10.65
CA THR A 53 11.46 -28.85 -10.69
C THR A 53 11.99 -27.68 -11.51
N ILE A 54 12.89 -26.90 -10.91
CA ILE A 54 13.56 -25.79 -11.60
C ILE A 54 14.36 -26.34 -12.77
N ASN A 55 14.16 -25.80 -13.96
CA ASN A 55 14.96 -26.16 -15.13
C ASN A 55 16.39 -25.66 -14.95
N THR A 56 17.36 -26.55 -15.01
CA THR A 56 18.79 -26.25 -14.83
C THR A 56 19.59 -26.45 -16.11
N THR A 57 18.96 -26.71 -17.24
CA THR A 57 19.62 -27.08 -18.50
C THR A 57 19.30 -26.16 -19.66
N ASP A 58 18.04 -25.80 -19.87
CA ASP A 58 17.64 -25.00 -21.01
C ASP A 58 17.85 -23.51 -20.72
N PRO A 59 18.33 -22.71 -21.68
CA PRO A 59 18.44 -21.28 -21.50
C PRO A 59 17.07 -20.64 -21.24
N ILE A 60 16.94 -19.90 -20.14
CA ILE A 60 15.73 -19.17 -19.74
C ILE A 60 16.12 -17.72 -19.52
N THR A 61 15.25 -16.81 -19.96
CA THR A 61 15.33 -15.40 -19.62
C THR A 61 14.07 -15.03 -18.81
N LEU A 62 14.27 -14.54 -17.60
CA LEU A 62 13.23 -13.94 -16.76
C LEU A 62 13.38 -12.42 -16.79
N THR A 63 12.27 -11.74 -16.74
CA THR A 63 12.23 -10.29 -16.54
C THR A 63 11.69 -9.97 -15.14
N ILE A 64 12.28 -8.95 -14.49
CA ILE A 64 11.81 -8.48 -13.18
C ILE A 64 11.68 -6.96 -13.17
N SER A 65 10.66 -6.43 -12.51
CA SER A 65 10.43 -4.98 -12.41
C SER A 65 10.14 -4.52 -10.98
N TRP A 66 10.67 -3.34 -10.62
CA TRP A 66 10.47 -2.72 -9.31
C TRP A 66 10.62 -1.20 -9.36
N TRP A 67 10.12 -0.51 -8.31
CA TRP A 67 10.39 0.92 -8.09
C TRP A 67 11.28 1.15 -6.87
N GLY A 68 11.98 2.26 -6.83
CA GLY A 68 12.76 2.70 -5.68
C GLY A 68 13.95 3.56 -6.04
N GLY A 69 14.71 3.97 -5.01
CA GLY A 69 15.94 4.72 -5.15
C GLY A 69 17.15 3.82 -5.42
N ASP A 70 18.32 4.45 -5.63
CA ASP A 70 19.56 3.83 -6.08
C ASP A 70 20.02 2.63 -5.22
N ALA A 71 19.86 2.71 -3.89
CA ALA A 71 20.24 1.62 -2.98
C ALA A 71 19.40 0.36 -3.20
N ARG A 72 18.08 0.52 -3.41
CA ARG A 72 17.17 -0.59 -3.72
C ARG A 72 17.48 -1.18 -5.09
N GLN A 73 17.77 -0.32 -6.08
CA GLN A 73 18.18 -0.77 -7.42
C GLN A 73 19.42 -1.66 -7.33
N ALA A 74 20.47 -1.18 -6.66
CA ALA A 74 21.72 -1.93 -6.50
C ALA A 74 21.52 -3.27 -5.79
N ALA A 75 20.63 -3.34 -4.78
CA ALA A 75 20.32 -4.57 -4.06
C ALA A 75 19.61 -5.59 -4.95
N TYR A 76 18.57 -5.19 -5.68
CA TYR A 76 17.88 -6.09 -6.62
C TYR A 76 18.79 -6.59 -7.75
N GLU A 77 19.57 -5.71 -8.36
CA GLU A 77 20.54 -6.11 -9.40
C GLU A 77 21.57 -7.11 -8.86
N ALA A 78 22.06 -6.89 -7.63
CA ALA A 78 22.99 -7.82 -6.99
C ALA A 78 22.32 -9.18 -6.67
N ALA A 79 21.07 -9.18 -6.20
CA ALA A 79 20.31 -10.40 -5.92
C ALA A 79 20.01 -11.17 -7.21
N CYS A 80 19.59 -10.50 -8.28
CA CYS A 80 19.37 -11.11 -9.60
C CYS A 80 20.65 -11.73 -10.18
N LYS A 81 21.77 -11.04 -10.03
CA LYS A 81 23.08 -11.55 -10.43
C LYS A 81 23.45 -12.81 -9.64
N ALA A 82 23.30 -12.80 -8.32
CA ALA A 82 23.57 -13.96 -7.47
C ALA A 82 22.65 -15.14 -7.81
N PHE A 83 21.39 -14.90 -8.16
CA PHE A 83 20.48 -15.92 -8.67
C PHE A 83 20.98 -16.55 -9.98
N THR A 84 21.45 -15.73 -10.95
CA THR A 84 22.05 -16.23 -12.19
C THR A 84 23.36 -17.00 -11.91
N GLU A 85 24.16 -16.60 -10.92
CA GLU A 85 25.34 -17.38 -10.51
C GLU A 85 24.97 -18.76 -9.94
N LYS A 86 23.84 -18.87 -9.22
CA LYS A 86 23.28 -20.13 -8.72
C LYS A 86 22.66 -20.99 -9.82
N TYR A 87 21.99 -20.38 -10.80
CA TYR A 87 21.35 -21.03 -11.94
C TYR A 87 21.87 -20.45 -13.26
N PRO A 88 23.04 -20.91 -13.76
CA PRO A 88 23.73 -20.25 -14.89
C PRO A 88 22.99 -20.31 -16.23
N ASN A 89 21.98 -21.16 -16.35
CA ASN A 89 21.08 -21.22 -17.51
C ASN A 89 19.94 -20.20 -17.47
N ILE A 90 19.76 -19.48 -16.33
CA ILE A 90 18.70 -18.48 -16.16
C ILE A 90 19.33 -17.09 -16.13
N THR A 91 18.98 -16.26 -17.10
CA THR A 91 19.32 -14.82 -17.13
C THR A 91 18.17 -14.01 -16.59
N VAL A 92 18.44 -13.01 -15.75
CA VAL A 92 17.42 -12.10 -15.22
C VAL A 92 17.65 -10.70 -15.76
N GLU A 93 16.68 -10.18 -16.50
CA GLU A 93 16.67 -8.83 -17.04
C GLU A 93 15.86 -7.91 -16.11
N CYS A 94 16.46 -6.78 -15.72
CA CYS A 94 15.94 -5.88 -14.71
C CYS A 94 15.36 -4.61 -15.33
N THR A 95 14.16 -4.20 -14.91
CA THR A 95 13.53 -2.93 -15.25
C THR A 95 13.11 -2.22 -13.96
N TYR A 96 13.51 -0.95 -13.81
CA TYR A 96 13.19 -0.19 -12.61
C TYR A 96 13.03 1.30 -12.89
N GLY A 97 12.42 2.03 -11.94
CA GLY A 97 12.23 3.48 -12.03
C GLY A 97 11.85 4.11 -10.70
N PRO A 98 11.74 5.43 -10.67
CA PRO A 98 11.19 6.14 -9.52
C PRO A 98 9.68 5.83 -9.36
N TRP A 99 9.13 6.12 -8.18
CA TRP A 99 7.70 5.92 -7.95
C TRP A 99 6.81 6.75 -8.88
N ASN A 100 7.17 8.02 -9.09
CA ASN A 100 6.38 8.92 -9.93
C ASN A 100 6.22 8.40 -11.36
N GLY A 101 4.98 8.17 -11.78
CA GLY A 101 4.62 7.59 -13.08
C GLY A 101 4.81 6.07 -13.19
N TRP A 102 5.34 5.41 -12.15
CA TRP A 102 5.59 3.97 -12.19
C TRP A 102 4.30 3.16 -12.21
N GLU A 103 3.33 3.51 -11.38
CA GLU A 103 2.04 2.82 -11.31
C GLU A 103 1.31 2.86 -12.66
N GLU A 104 1.23 4.02 -13.31
CA GLU A 104 0.62 4.19 -14.62
C GLU A 104 1.33 3.36 -15.71
N ALA A 105 2.68 3.36 -15.68
CA ALA A 105 3.46 2.55 -16.61
C ALA A 105 3.21 1.05 -16.43
N GLN A 106 3.16 0.56 -15.18
CA GLN A 106 2.93 -0.85 -14.88
C GLN A 106 1.50 -1.30 -15.18
N SER A 107 0.50 -0.47 -14.88
CA SER A 107 -0.90 -0.77 -15.23
C SER A 107 -1.08 -0.89 -16.75
N THR A 108 -0.44 0.00 -17.51
CA THR A 108 -0.43 -0.05 -18.98
C THR A 108 0.26 -1.33 -19.48
N ALA A 109 1.40 -1.71 -18.90
CA ALA A 109 2.13 -2.91 -19.29
C ALA A 109 1.33 -4.19 -18.99
N LEU A 110 0.67 -4.27 -17.83
CA LEU A 110 -0.22 -5.38 -17.46
C LEU A 110 -1.41 -5.49 -18.45
N ALA A 111 -2.06 -4.37 -18.75
CA ALA A 111 -3.18 -4.34 -19.68
C ALA A 111 -2.78 -4.73 -21.13
N ALA A 112 -1.54 -4.43 -21.52
CA ALA A 112 -0.99 -4.79 -22.82
C ALA A 112 -0.40 -6.21 -22.88
N GLY A 113 -0.29 -6.94 -21.75
CA GLY A 113 0.28 -8.27 -21.66
C GLY A 113 1.78 -8.32 -21.88
N ASN A 114 2.49 -7.20 -21.60
CA ASN A 114 3.95 -7.07 -21.73
C ASN A 114 4.64 -6.62 -20.44
N ALA A 115 3.97 -6.81 -19.29
CA ALA A 115 4.58 -6.62 -17.99
C ALA A 115 5.70 -7.65 -17.73
N ALA A 116 6.60 -7.34 -16.82
CA ALA A 116 7.69 -8.26 -16.45
C ALA A 116 7.13 -9.58 -15.86
N ASP A 117 7.88 -10.67 -16.00
CA ASP A 117 7.52 -11.98 -15.43
C ASP A 117 7.35 -11.92 -13.92
N VAL A 118 8.27 -11.23 -13.24
CA VAL A 118 8.21 -10.96 -11.81
C VAL A 118 8.04 -9.47 -11.60
N MET A 119 7.04 -9.07 -10.83
CA MET A 119 6.77 -7.67 -10.52
C MET A 119 6.82 -7.43 -9.01
N GLN A 120 7.54 -6.40 -8.58
CA GLN A 120 7.23 -5.75 -7.32
C GLN A 120 5.92 -4.98 -7.52
N VAL A 121 4.92 -5.30 -6.73
CA VAL A 121 3.59 -4.67 -6.80
C VAL A 121 3.29 -3.91 -5.52
N ASN A 122 2.60 -2.79 -5.63
CA ASN A 122 1.95 -2.19 -4.47
C ASN A 122 0.72 -3.05 -4.14
N TRP A 123 0.44 -3.24 -2.87
CA TRP A 123 -0.59 -4.16 -2.40
C TRP A 123 -1.98 -3.91 -3.03
N ASN A 124 -2.40 -2.65 -3.13
CA ASN A 124 -3.69 -2.28 -3.73
C ASN A 124 -3.82 -2.69 -5.21
N TRP A 125 -2.71 -2.86 -5.94
CA TRP A 125 -2.74 -3.28 -7.35
C TRP A 125 -3.32 -4.68 -7.53
N LEU A 126 -3.20 -5.55 -6.51
CA LEU A 126 -3.79 -6.89 -6.52
C LEU A 126 -5.31 -6.82 -6.67
N PHE A 127 -5.94 -5.86 -6.02
CA PHE A 127 -7.39 -5.64 -6.07
C PHE A 127 -7.78 -4.82 -7.30
N GLN A 128 -7.01 -3.81 -7.63
CA GLN A 128 -7.31 -2.88 -8.72
C GLN A 128 -7.10 -3.50 -10.12
N TYR A 129 -6.02 -4.26 -10.31
CA TYR A 129 -5.65 -4.82 -11.62
C TYR A 129 -5.90 -6.32 -11.73
N SER A 130 -6.17 -7.00 -10.64
CA SER A 130 -6.40 -8.44 -10.58
C SER A 130 -7.56 -8.83 -9.66
N GLY A 131 -8.59 -8.00 -9.54
CA GLY A 131 -9.73 -8.20 -8.64
C GLY A 131 -10.51 -9.51 -8.85
N LYS A 132 -10.26 -10.24 -9.96
CA LYS A 132 -10.78 -11.58 -10.22
C LYS A 132 -9.69 -12.65 -10.21
N GLY A 133 -8.50 -12.34 -9.72
CA GLY A 133 -7.38 -13.26 -9.66
C GLY A 133 -6.78 -13.64 -11.02
N GLN A 134 -6.88 -12.78 -12.04
CA GLN A 134 -6.54 -13.16 -13.42
C GLN A 134 -5.24 -12.54 -13.97
N SER A 135 -4.63 -11.57 -13.30
CA SER A 135 -3.43 -10.90 -13.81
C SER A 135 -2.13 -11.54 -13.35
N PHE A 136 -2.18 -12.23 -12.21
CA PHE A 136 -1.03 -12.91 -11.62
C PHE A 136 -1.34 -14.39 -11.40
N VAL A 137 -0.31 -15.24 -11.41
CA VAL A 137 -0.47 -16.67 -11.11
C VAL A 137 -0.81 -16.88 -9.63
N ASN A 138 -1.50 -17.98 -9.32
CA ASN A 138 -1.72 -18.37 -7.94
C ASN A 138 -0.43 -18.97 -7.35
N LEU A 139 0.27 -18.24 -6.49
CA LEU A 139 1.53 -18.67 -5.90
C LEU A 139 1.40 -19.85 -4.93
N ASN A 140 0.17 -20.18 -4.48
CA ASN A 140 -0.06 -21.42 -3.72
C ASN A 140 0.29 -22.67 -4.56
N ASP A 141 0.13 -22.59 -5.87
CA ASP A 141 0.43 -23.72 -6.77
C ASP A 141 1.93 -24.00 -6.85
N TYR A 142 2.78 -23.06 -6.44
CA TYR A 142 4.25 -23.14 -6.47
C TYR A 142 4.87 -23.25 -5.07
N SER A 143 4.11 -23.67 -4.06
CA SER A 143 4.55 -23.78 -2.66
C SER A 143 5.66 -24.80 -2.42
N ASP A 144 5.94 -25.67 -3.38
CA ASP A 144 7.04 -26.62 -3.37
C ASP A 144 8.39 -26.02 -3.81
N VAL A 145 8.38 -24.86 -4.46
CA VAL A 145 9.60 -24.08 -4.83
C VAL A 145 9.69 -22.73 -4.14
N LEU A 146 8.56 -22.19 -3.65
CA LEU A 146 8.46 -20.96 -2.88
C LEU A 146 7.95 -21.27 -1.47
N ASP A 147 8.83 -21.21 -0.47
CA ASP A 147 8.46 -21.56 0.92
C ASP A 147 7.55 -20.51 1.55
N LEU A 148 6.24 -20.68 1.38
CA LEU A 148 5.21 -19.80 1.94
C LEU A 148 5.10 -19.89 3.48
N THR A 149 5.68 -20.92 4.12
CA THR A 149 5.66 -21.06 5.59
C THR A 149 6.50 -20.01 6.31
N GLN A 150 7.34 -19.28 5.58
CA GLN A 150 8.16 -18.20 6.11
C GLN A 150 7.35 -16.93 6.39
N PHE A 151 6.16 -16.79 5.82
CA PHE A 151 5.37 -15.55 5.88
C PHE A 151 4.24 -15.65 6.92
N PRO A 152 3.87 -14.53 7.60
CA PRO A 152 2.70 -14.49 8.46
C PRO A 152 1.42 -14.74 7.66
N SER A 153 0.50 -15.56 8.23
CA SER A 153 -0.75 -15.94 7.53
C SER A 153 -1.59 -14.71 7.18
N ASN A 154 -1.72 -13.74 8.09
CA ASN A 154 -2.48 -12.51 7.83
C ASN A 154 -1.90 -11.67 6.69
N ALA A 155 -0.58 -11.70 6.48
CA ALA A 155 0.06 -11.01 5.36
C ALA A 155 -0.15 -11.75 4.03
N LEU A 156 -0.18 -13.11 4.04
CA LEU A 156 -0.56 -13.91 2.88
C LEU A 156 -2.05 -13.72 2.54
N ASP A 157 -2.92 -13.73 3.57
CA ASP A 157 -4.35 -13.50 3.40
C ASP A 157 -4.61 -12.12 2.75
N ALA A 158 -3.88 -11.09 3.18
CA ALA A 158 -3.94 -9.75 2.58
C ALA A 158 -3.52 -9.71 1.10
N CYS A 159 -2.69 -10.66 0.64
CA CYS A 159 -2.27 -10.80 -0.77
C CYS A 159 -3.13 -11.81 -1.57
N THR A 160 -4.18 -12.36 -0.95
CA THR A 160 -5.09 -13.32 -1.58
C THR A 160 -6.32 -12.60 -2.12
N VAL A 161 -6.58 -12.74 -3.41
CA VAL A 161 -7.71 -12.13 -4.11
C VAL A 161 -8.46 -13.21 -4.87
N ALA A 162 -9.77 -13.33 -4.68
CA ALA A 162 -10.61 -14.34 -5.31
C ALA A 162 -10.03 -15.78 -5.13
N ASP A 163 -9.67 -16.14 -3.90
CA ASP A 163 -9.08 -17.43 -3.49
C ASP A 163 -7.71 -17.76 -4.15
N SER A 164 -7.05 -16.77 -4.73
CA SER A 164 -5.74 -16.90 -5.37
C SER A 164 -4.70 -16.03 -4.67
N LEU A 165 -3.58 -16.63 -4.22
CA LEU A 165 -2.46 -15.86 -3.67
C LEU A 165 -1.72 -15.16 -4.82
N GLN A 166 -1.99 -13.89 -5.00
CA GLN A 166 -1.54 -13.10 -6.15
C GLN A 166 -0.13 -12.54 -5.99
N ALA A 167 0.36 -12.42 -4.77
CA ALA A 167 1.71 -11.97 -4.46
C ALA A 167 2.20 -12.54 -3.14
N VAL A 168 3.52 -12.60 -2.95
CA VAL A 168 4.12 -12.86 -1.63
C VAL A 168 4.43 -11.52 -0.98
N PRO A 169 4.03 -11.29 0.30
CA PRO A 169 4.30 -10.04 0.98
C PRO A 169 5.80 -9.84 1.21
N VAL A 170 6.35 -8.73 0.71
CA VAL A 170 7.76 -8.37 0.94
C VAL A 170 7.93 -7.72 2.30
N ALA A 171 7.11 -6.70 2.59
CA ALA A 171 7.16 -5.98 3.83
C ALA A 171 5.76 -5.51 4.26
N MET A 172 5.55 -5.38 5.56
CA MET A 172 4.43 -4.63 6.13
C MET A 172 4.92 -3.28 6.59
N ALA A 173 4.09 -2.25 6.41
CA ALA A 173 4.39 -0.89 6.81
C ALA A 173 3.14 -0.19 7.35
N GLY A 174 3.33 0.72 8.28
CA GLY A 174 2.34 1.68 8.75
C GLY A 174 2.95 3.07 8.87
N ARG A 175 2.17 4.00 9.37
CA ARG A 175 2.60 5.39 9.54
C ARG A 175 3.23 5.59 10.89
N ILE A 176 4.21 6.50 10.98
CA ILE A 176 4.85 6.91 12.23
C ILE A 176 5.38 8.34 12.10
N TYR A 177 5.59 8.98 13.24
CA TYR A 177 6.20 10.29 13.30
C TYR A 177 7.73 10.20 13.28
N TYR A 178 8.35 11.12 12.56
CA TYR A 178 9.78 11.36 12.61
C TYR A 178 10.02 12.82 13.00
N TRP A 179 11.03 13.04 13.86
CA TRP A 179 11.31 14.36 14.40
C TRP A 179 12.76 14.77 14.19
N ASN A 180 12.95 16.04 13.88
CA ASN A 180 14.27 16.68 13.90
C ASN A 180 14.47 17.37 15.27
N MET A 181 15.07 16.67 16.22
CA MET A 181 15.27 17.17 17.58
C MET A 181 16.19 18.37 17.66
N ALA A 182 17.03 18.64 16.66
CA ALA A 182 17.83 19.86 16.62
C ALA A 182 16.93 21.10 16.58
N THR A 183 15.81 21.06 15.82
CA THR A 183 14.85 22.19 15.79
C THR A 183 14.06 22.28 17.10
N PHE A 184 13.64 21.19 17.70
CA PHE A 184 13.00 21.20 19.03
C PHE A 184 13.92 21.84 20.09
N LYS A 185 15.17 21.45 20.15
CA LYS A 185 16.17 22.07 21.05
C LYS A 185 16.39 23.54 20.79
N LYS A 186 16.37 23.96 19.52
CA LYS A 186 16.43 25.38 19.14
C LYS A 186 15.23 26.19 19.68
N ALA A 187 14.05 25.55 19.77
CA ALA A 187 12.87 26.13 20.41
C ALA A 187 12.92 26.08 21.95
N GLY A 188 13.88 25.36 22.53
CA GLY A 188 14.02 25.16 23.98
C GLY A 188 13.27 23.94 24.52
N LEU A 189 12.89 23.00 23.63
CA LEU A 189 12.26 21.74 23.98
C LEU A 189 13.27 20.59 23.91
N ASP A 190 13.26 19.71 24.90
CA ASP A 190 14.21 18.60 25.04
C ASP A 190 13.65 17.23 24.64
N HIS A 191 12.37 17.17 24.31
CA HIS A 191 11.67 15.97 23.84
C HIS A 191 10.68 16.30 22.72
N TYR A 192 10.30 15.31 21.93
CA TYR A 192 9.23 15.41 20.94
C TYR A 192 7.86 15.13 21.58
N PRO A 193 6.75 15.60 20.98
CA PRO A 193 5.42 15.38 21.53
C PRO A 193 5.00 13.91 21.42
N THR A 194 4.33 13.39 22.46
CA THR A 194 3.75 12.05 22.54
C THR A 194 2.24 12.09 22.79
N THR A 195 1.69 13.29 22.97
CA THR A 195 0.27 13.56 23.17
C THR A 195 -0.16 14.76 22.32
N GLU A 196 -1.46 14.84 22.03
CA GLU A 196 -2.04 16.02 21.33
C GLU A 196 -1.72 17.32 22.07
N GLN A 197 -1.86 17.34 23.39
CA GLN A 197 -1.57 18.55 24.17
C GLN A 197 -0.10 18.98 24.08
N GLU A 198 0.83 18.02 24.14
CA GLU A 198 2.26 18.33 23.96
C GLU A 198 2.56 18.85 22.56
N LEU A 199 1.85 18.35 21.53
CA LEU A 199 1.99 18.82 20.16
C LEU A 199 1.49 20.27 20.01
N LEU A 200 0.34 20.60 20.61
CA LEU A 200 -0.19 21.98 20.66
C LEU A 200 0.72 22.93 21.43
N ASP A 201 1.27 22.50 22.57
CA ASP A 201 2.21 23.29 23.37
C ASP A 201 3.55 23.50 22.64
N ALA A 202 4.02 22.50 21.89
CA ALA A 202 5.18 22.60 21.02
C ALA A 202 4.94 23.63 19.89
N ALA A 203 3.78 23.58 19.25
CA ALA A 203 3.41 24.51 18.18
C ALA A 203 3.46 25.97 18.64
N LYS A 204 2.84 26.24 19.79
CA LYS A 204 2.89 27.57 20.41
C LYS A 204 4.33 28.01 20.74
N THR A 205 5.14 27.09 21.27
CA THR A 205 6.54 27.39 21.60
C THR A 205 7.36 27.65 20.33
N PHE A 206 7.14 26.90 19.26
CA PHE A 206 7.78 27.12 17.97
C PHE A 206 7.47 28.50 17.42
N GLN A 207 6.19 28.89 17.39
CA GLN A 207 5.78 30.21 16.93
C GLN A 207 6.41 31.34 17.78
N GLU A 208 6.38 31.23 19.10
CA GLU A 208 6.93 32.24 20.01
C GLU A 208 8.45 32.36 19.94
N LYS A 209 9.20 31.27 19.75
CA LYS A 209 10.66 31.22 19.82
C LYS A 209 11.35 31.29 18.47
N LEU A 210 10.76 30.68 17.45
CA LEU A 210 11.38 30.52 16.13
C LEU A 210 10.71 31.37 15.06
N GLY A 211 9.43 31.76 15.24
CA GLY A 211 8.63 32.56 14.32
C GLY A 211 7.66 31.72 13.49
N ASP A 212 6.83 32.43 12.72
CA ASP A 212 5.67 31.87 12.00
C ASP A 212 6.03 30.88 10.88
N ASP A 213 7.29 30.81 10.46
CA ASP A 213 7.76 29.88 9.42
C ASP A 213 8.15 28.49 9.98
N TYR A 214 8.13 28.30 11.30
CA TYR A 214 8.57 27.07 11.96
C TYR A 214 7.38 26.29 12.51
N TYR A 215 7.24 25.05 12.09
CA TYR A 215 6.15 24.16 12.49
C TYR A 215 6.69 22.89 13.11
N PRO A 216 6.12 22.38 14.21
CA PRO A 216 6.53 21.08 14.77
C PRO A 216 6.23 19.91 13.84
N LEU A 217 5.21 19.99 12.99
CA LEU A 217 4.80 18.92 12.07
C LEU A 217 4.56 19.49 10.68
N ALA A 218 4.72 18.68 9.65
CA ALA A 218 4.23 18.90 8.30
C ALA A 218 3.58 17.61 7.76
N ALA A 219 2.49 17.76 7.02
CA ALA A 219 1.71 16.64 6.50
C ALA A 219 1.17 16.97 5.10
N THR A 220 1.37 16.07 4.13
CA THR A 220 0.78 16.17 2.79
C THR A 220 -0.73 15.93 2.85
N THR A 221 -1.44 16.07 1.73
CA THR A 221 -2.86 15.72 1.61
C THR A 221 -3.15 14.29 2.07
N LEU A 222 -2.37 13.31 1.58
CA LEU A 222 -2.54 11.91 1.97
C LEU A 222 -2.20 11.69 3.45
N ASP A 223 -1.17 12.36 3.97
CA ASP A 223 -0.81 12.26 5.39
C ASP A 223 -1.93 12.79 6.28
N ARG A 224 -2.58 13.92 5.91
CA ARG A 224 -3.74 14.49 6.62
C ARG A 224 -4.92 13.53 6.61
N MET A 225 -5.21 12.92 5.46
CA MET A 225 -6.27 11.92 5.34
C MET A 225 -6.00 10.73 6.29
N ILE A 226 -4.78 10.23 6.34
CA ILE A 226 -4.40 9.12 7.23
C ILE A 226 -4.43 9.55 8.70
N MET A 227 -3.93 10.75 9.04
CA MET A 227 -4.02 11.29 10.40
C MET A 227 -5.47 11.43 10.86
N MET A 228 -6.37 11.94 9.99
CA MET A 228 -7.80 12.02 10.27
C MET A 228 -8.41 10.65 10.51
N THR A 229 -8.04 9.65 9.72
CA THR A 229 -8.49 8.27 9.91
C THR A 229 -8.04 7.74 11.28
N PHE A 230 -6.78 7.90 11.66
CA PHE A 230 -6.25 7.49 12.96
C PHE A 230 -6.99 8.21 14.11
N TYR A 231 -7.27 9.51 13.96
CA TYR A 231 -8.06 10.28 14.92
C TYR A 231 -9.46 9.69 15.10
N LEU A 232 -10.19 9.43 14.00
CA LEU A 232 -11.54 8.92 14.05
C LEU A 232 -11.59 7.49 14.60
N GLU A 233 -10.68 6.61 14.17
CA GLU A 233 -10.55 5.23 14.68
C GLU A 233 -10.22 5.23 16.18
N SER A 234 -9.29 6.08 16.62
CA SER A 234 -8.93 6.19 18.03
C SER A 234 -10.09 6.73 18.89
N LYS A 235 -10.91 7.60 18.32
CA LYS A 235 -12.05 8.22 19.02
C LYS A 235 -13.27 7.33 19.08
N TYR A 236 -13.61 6.63 18.00
CA TYR A 236 -14.84 5.87 17.88
C TYR A 236 -14.64 4.35 18.06
N GLY A 237 -13.42 3.84 17.87
CA GLY A 237 -13.09 2.42 18.04
C GLY A 237 -13.51 1.53 16.88
N GLU A 238 -13.97 2.13 15.79
CA GLU A 238 -14.42 1.40 14.59
C GLU A 238 -13.37 1.51 13.48
N PRO A 239 -13.11 0.43 12.71
CA PRO A 239 -12.23 0.50 11.55
C PRO A 239 -12.83 1.40 10.46
N TRP A 240 -11.99 1.90 9.55
CA TRP A 240 -12.42 2.77 8.46
C TRP A 240 -13.53 2.14 7.60
N VAL A 241 -13.33 0.89 7.18
CA VAL A 241 -14.27 0.12 6.35
C VAL A 241 -14.47 -1.28 6.94
N THR A 242 -15.70 -1.77 6.88
CA THR A 242 -16.06 -3.17 7.18
C THR A 242 -17.01 -3.67 6.10
N ASP A 243 -16.71 -4.84 5.52
CA ASP A 243 -17.55 -5.50 4.49
C ASP A 243 -17.96 -4.53 3.36
N SER A 244 -17.00 -3.81 2.79
CA SER A 244 -17.20 -2.79 1.75
C SER A 244 -18.17 -1.66 2.16
N THR A 245 -18.24 -1.35 3.44
CA THR A 245 -19.07 -0.26 3.97
C THR A 245 -18.22 0.67 4.83
N LEU A 246 -18.27 1.97 4.53
CA LEU A 246 -17.65 3.00 5.35
C LEU A 246 -18.36 3.08 6.73
N ASN A 247 -17.59 2.98 7.82
CA ASN A 247 -18.17 2.97 9.19
C ASN A 247 -18.45 4.37 9.74
N TYR A 248 -18.10 5.42 9.04
CA TYR A 248 -18.23 6.81 9.49
C TYR A 248 -19.35 7.55 8.78
N THR A 249 -20.12 8.35 9.54
CA THR A 249 -21.13 9.26 8.98
C THR A 249 -20.50 10.53 8.43
N VAL A 250 -21.27 11.30 7.65
CA VAL A 250 -20.84 12.62 7.14
C VAL A 250 -20.44 13.56 8.28
N GLU A 251 -21.20 13.56 9.41
CA GLU A 251 -20.91 14.40 10.57
C GLU A 251 -19.60 14.00 11.26
N GLN A 252 -19.27 12.70 11.30
CA GLN A 252 -17.99 12.24 11.85
C GLN A 252 -16.82 12.60 10.93
N LEU A 253 -17.01 12.51 9.61
CA LEU A 253 -16.01 12.97 8.65
C LEU A 253 -15.82 14.49 8.74
N GLN A 254 -16.91 15.26 8.91
CA GLN A 254 -16.82 16.70 9.16
C GLN A 254 -16.00 17.01 10.41
N GLU A 255 -16.24 16.29 11.50
CA GLU A 255 -15.46 16.44 12.73
C GLU A 255 -13.97 16.14 12.49
N GLY A 256 -13.64 15.11 11.70
CA GLY A 256 -12.27 14.78 11.33
C GLY A 256 -11.58 15.90 10.53
N LEU A 257 -12.29 16.49 9.56
CA LEU A 257 -11.79 17.64 8.79
C LEU A 257 -11.59 18.89 9.66
N GLU A 258 -12.54 19.18 10.55
CA GLU A 258 -12.43 20.30 11.51
C GLU A 258 -11.29 20.07 12.51
N TRP A 259 -11.01 18.81 12.89
CA TRP A 259 -9.83 18.48 13.70
C TRP A 259 -8.53 18.75 12.95
N ILE A 260 -8.40 18.36 11.68
CA ILE A 260 -7.23 18.70 10.85
C ILE A 260 -7.06 20.23 10.74
N GLN A 261 -8.15 20.97 10.48
CA GLN A 261 -8.11 22.42 10.45
C GLN A 261 -7.65 23.01 11.78
N SER A 262 -8.09 22.43 12.91
CA SER A 262 -7.66 22.88 14.23
C SER A 262 -6.15 22.74 14.46
N LEU A 263 -5.50 21.75 13.87
CA LEU A 263 -4.04 21.60 13.92
C LEU A 263 -3.34 22.69 13.11
N GLU A 264 -3.91 23.09 11.97
CA GLU A 264 -3.41 24.21 11.17
C GLU A 264 -3.60 25.56 11.90
N ASP A 265 -4.79 25.81 12.42
CA ASP A 265 -5.15 27.04 13.15
C ASP A 265 -4.31 27.25 14.43
N ASN A 266 -3.92 26.15 15.08
CA ASN A 266 -3.04 26.15 16.26
C ASN A 266 -1.55 26.05 15.90
N HIS A 267 -1.17 26.30 14.66
CA HIS A 267 0.23 26.34 14.22
C HIS A 267 0.99 25.00 14.39
N VAL A 268 0.28 23.88 14.45
CA VAL A 268 0.91 22.54 14.53
C VAL A 268 1.56 22.22 13.19
N MET A 269 0.85 22.51 12.10
CA MET A 269 1.34 22.30 10.73
C MET A 269 0.89 23.45 9.81
N PRO A 270 1.64 23.74 8.73
CA PRO A 270 1.21 24.72 7.75
C PRO A 270 -0.05 24.22 7.01
N ASP A 271 -0.92 25.11 6.57
CA ASP A 271 -2.03 24.75 5.69
C ASP A 271 -1.51 24.32 4.30
N LEU A 272 -2.33 23.56 3.55
CA LEU A 272 -1.94 23.06 2.21
C LEU A 272 -1.68 24.20 1.22
N LYS A 273 -2.37 25.32 1.34
CA LYS A 273 -2.16 26.51 0.53
C LYS A 273 -0.75 27.08 0.71
N THR A 274 -0.28 27.15 1.94
CA THR A 274 1.10 27.55 2.29
C THR A 274 2.13 26.57 1.75
N MET A 275 1.91 25.25 1.94
CA MET A 275 2.80 24.21 1.44
C MET A 275 2.88 24.20 -0.09
N ASN A 276 1.76 24.28 -0.77
CA ASN A 276 1.69 24.32 -2.23
C ASN A 276 2.39 25.59 -2.80
N ALA A 277 2.23 26.74 -2.15
CA ALA A 277 2.92 27.97 -2.53
C ALA A 277 4.44 27.89 -2.36
N ALA A 278 4.92 27.12 -1.37
CA ALA A 278 6.33 26.85 -1.14
C ALA A 278 6.91 25.77 -2.10
N GLY A 279 6.06 25.02 -2.78
CA GLY A 279 6.45 23.90 -3.63
C GLY A 279 6.77 22.61 -2.86
N ASP A 280 6.32 22.49 -1.61
CA ASP A 280 6.62 21.39 -0.68
C ASP A 280 5.69 20.16 -0.87
N LYS A 281 5.36 19.81 -2.12
CA LYS A 281 4.55 18.61 -2.43
C LYS A 281 5.20 17.31 -1.93
N ASN A 282 6.53 17.22 -2.04
CA ASN A 282 7.32 16.18 -1.38
C ASN A 282 8.07 16.82 -0.22
N ILE A 283 7.57 16.66 0.99
CA ILE A 283 8.09 17.33 2.19
C ILE A 283 9.58 17.07 2.36
N THR A 284 10.05 15.84 2.20
CA THR A 284 11.44 15.44 2.48
C THR A 284 12.46 15.98 1.49
N ASP A 285 12.01 16.43 0.31
CA ASP A 285 12.84 17.11 -0.68
C ASP A 285 12.71 18.65 -0.57
N GLY A 286 11.75 19.14 0.22
CA GLY A 286 11.43 20.53 0.41
C GLY A 286 12.46 21.28 1.26
N GLN A 287 12.68 22.57 0.94
CA GLN A 287 13.63 23.41 1.68
C GLN A 287 13.21 23.61 3.14
N ALA A 288 11.93 23.58 3.45
CA ALA A 288 11.44 23.74 4.82
C ALA A 288 11.86 22.55 5.71
N TRP A 289 11.83 21.32 5.19
CA TRP A 289 12.36 20.13 5.86
C TRP A 289 13.88 20.17 5.99
N ILE A 290 14.58 20.38 4.88
CA ILE A 290 16.05 20.42 4.83
C ILE A 290 16.63 21.45 5.82
N THR A 291 15.98 22.61 5.96
CA THR A 291 16.43 23.69 6.86
C THR A 291 15.85 23.60 8.27
N GLY A 292 15.06 22.58 8.55
CA GLY A 292 14.46 22.32 9.87
C GLY A 292 13.32 23.32 10.22
N LYS A 293 12.72 24.00 9.25
CA LYS A 293 11.51 24.79 9.48
C LYS A 293 10.31 23.88 9.77
N TYR A 294 10.22 22.75 9.11
CA TYR A 294 9.36 21.63 9.50
C TYR A 294 10.21 20.71 10.34
N ALA A 295 9.82 20.53 11.60
CA ALA A 295 10.59 19.76 12.56
C ALA A 295 10.10 18.30 12.71
N GLY A 296 8.98 17.96 12.09
CA GLY A 296 8.39 16.64 12.13
C GLY A 296 7.63 16.32 10.85
N ILE A 297 7.51 15.03 10.56
CA ILE A 297 6.69 14.48 9.47
C ILE A 297 5.99 13.23 9.97
N PHE A 298 4.84 12.92 9.35
CA PHE A 298 4.09 11.68 9.56
C PHE A 298 4.10 10.87 8.26
N THR A 299 4.93 9.83 8.20
CA THR A 299 5.12 9.06 6.96
C THR A 299 5.34 7.57 7.22
N TRP A 300 5.56 6.78 6.17
CA TRP A 300 5.74 5.34 6.28
C TRP A 300 7.02 4.96 7.06
N ASP A 301 6.94 3.96 7.92
CA ASP A 301 8.06 3.39 8.67
C ASP A 301 9.20 2.90 7.76
N SER A 302 8.85 2.39 6.58
CA SER A 302 9.80 1.99 5.54
C SER A 302 10.58 3.16 4.92
N SER A 303 10.14 4.40 5.15
CA SER A 303 10.75 5.63 4.62
C SER A 303 11.77 6.28 5.57
N ALA A 304 12.04 5.68 6.73
CA ALA A 304 12.94 6.24 7.74
C ALA A 304 14.28 6.70 7.17
N LEU A 305 14.92 5.84 6.38
CA LEU A 305 16.23 6.15 5.77
C LEU A 305 16.13 7.28 4.74
N SER A 306 15.18 7.21 3.79
CA SER A 306 15.02 8.24 2.78
C SER A 306 14.63 9.60 3.37
N SER A 307 13.82 9.61 4.41
CA SER A 307 13.41 10.83 5.10
C SER A 307 14.55 11.55 5.81
N SER A 308 15.58 10.82 6.25
CA SER A 308 16.76 11.39 6.92
C SER A 308 17.85 11.87 5.96
N GLN A 309 17.89 11.35 4.72
CA GLN A 309 19.02 11.56 3.79
C GLN A 309 19.25 13.00 3.37
N ASN A 310 18.20 13.82 3.29
CA ASN A 310 18.29 15.21 2.87
C ASN A 310 18.53 16.19 4.04
N LEU A 311 18.54 15.69 5.26
CA LEU A 311 18.80 16.52 6.43
C LEU A 311 20.32 16.80 6.56
N PRO A 312 20.70 17.99 7.07
CA PRO A 312 22.10 18.32 7.33
C PRO A 312 22.68 17.45 8.47
N ASP A 313 24.01 17.34 8.50
CA ASP A 313 24.74 16.51 9.48
C ASP A 313 24.47 16.85 10.95
N ASP A 314 24.03 18.08 11.23
CA ASP A 314 23.69 18.56 12.57
C ASP A 314 22.21 18.37 12.94
N ALA A 315 21.41 17.81 12.04
CA ALA A 315 20.04 17.40 12.36
C ALA A 315 20.06 16.16 13.25
N GLU A 316 19.21 16.16 14.25
CA GLU A 316 19.01 15.00 15.12
C GLU A 316 17.70 14.29 14.73
N PHE A 317 17.77 13.45 13.69
CA PHE A 317 16.62 12.68 13.22
C PHE A 317 16.34 11.50 14.15
N VAL A 318 15.09 11.42 14.64
CA VAL A 318 14.65 10.35 15.54
C VAL A 318 13.31 9.77 15.09
N VAL A 319 13.12 8.49 15.39
CA VAL A 319 11.82 7.82 15.27
C VAL A 319 10.97 8.21 16.46
N GLY A 320 9.85 8.86 16.21
CA GLY A 320 8.89 9.24 17.25
C GLY A 320 8.09 8.05 17.78
N ASP A 321 7.22 8.33 18.71
CA ASP A 321 6.16 7.40 19.13
C ASP A 321 4.85 7.81 18.47
N GLU A 322 3.91 6.87 18.36
CA GLU A 322 2.57 7.18 17.90
C GLU A 322 1.82 8.03 18.93
N ILE A 323 0.99 8.94 18.45
CA ILE A 323 0.10 9.74 19.28
C ILE A 323 -1.27 9.07 19.29
N LYS A 324 -1.77 8.75 20.51
CA LYS A 324 -3.12 8.28 20.70
C LYS A 324 -4.07 9.47 20.77
N TRP A 325 -5.00 9.57 19.83
CA TRP A 325 -5.89 10.72 19.66
C TRP A 325 -7.23 10.60 20.42
N GLY A 326 -7.61 9.41 20.86
CA GLY A 326 -8.85 9.11 21.57
C GLY A 326 -8.68 7.97 22.58
N GLU A 327 -9.79 7.53 23.18
CA GLU A 327 -9.76 6.52 24.24
C GLU A 327 -10.38 5.18 23.81
N ALA A 328 -11.08 5.12 22.65
CA ALA A 328 -11.81 3.93 22.25
C ALA A 328 -10.87 2.83 21.68
N ALA A 329 -9.86 3.23 20.91
CA ALA A 329 -8.85 2.34 20.34
C ALA A 329 -7.48 3.06 20.30
N ASN A 330 -6.41 2.39 19.89
CA ASN A 330 -5.20 3.10 19.48
C ASN A 330 -5.44 3.83 18.16
N GLY A 331 -6.16 3.18 17.26
CA GLY A 331 -6.35 3.61 15.89
C GLY A 331 -5.16 3.24 15.02
N GLY A 332 -5.32 3.46 13.73
CA GLY A 332 -4.26 3.23 12.77
C GLY A 332 -4.10 1.80 12.31
N PHE A 333 -3.50 1.67 11.16
CA PHE A 333 -3.38 0.43 10.41
C PHE A 333 -1.95 0.18 9.92
N ALA A 334 -1.64 -1.09 9.70
CA ALA A 334 -0.51 -1.52 8.89
C ALA A 334 -1.02 -2.32 7.69
N LYS A 335 -0.32 -2.17 6.56
CA LYS A 335 -0.63 -2.87 5.32
C LYS A 335 0.57 -3.61 4.78
N VAL A 336 0.35 -4.56 3.88
CA VAL A 336 1.42 -5.04 3.00
C VAL A 336 1.83 -3.87 2.10
N SER A 337 3.03 -3.36 2.30
CA SER A 337 3.51 -2.21 1.52
C SER A 337 3.87 -2.60 0.09
N MET A 338 4.46 -3.79 -0.05
CA MET A 338 4.93 -4.34 -1.32
C MET A 338 4.78 -5.84 -1.34
N GLY A 339 4.41 -6.39 -2.49
CA GLY A 339 4.43 -7.80 -2.79
C GLY A 339 5.33 -8.12 -3.98
N MET A 340 5.72 -9.39 -4.12
CA MET A 340 6.31 -9.94 -5.33
C MET A 340 5.29 -10.85 -5.99
N ALA A 341 4.93 -10.53 -7.23
CA ALA A 341 3.94 -11.26 -8.03
C ALA A 341 4.58 -11.85 -9.28
N VAL A 342 4.02 -12.95 -9.79
CA VAL A 342 4.38 -13.52 -11.09
C VAL A 342 3.19 -13.28 -12.03
N THR A 343 3.45 -12.67 -13.19
CA THR A 343 2.39 -12.37 -14.16
C THR A 343 1.86 -13.62 -14.84
N GLN A 344 0.59 -13.59 -15.25
CA GLN A 344 -0.04 -14.70 -16.01
C GLN A 344 0.61 -14.92 -17.40
N SER A 345 1.31 -13.91 -17.92
CA SER A 345 2.04 -14.01 -19.18
C SER A 345 3.41 -14.68 -19.06
N CYS A 346 3.89 -14.95 -17.84
CA CYS A 346 5.18 -15.58 -17.60
C CYS A 346 5.18 -17.03 -18.16
N GLU A 347 6.12 -17.32 -19.06
CA GLU A 347 6.28 -18.66 -19.64
C GLU A 347 7.02 -19.63 -18.70
N HIS A 348 7.69 -19.11 -17.66
CA HIS A 348 8.53 -19.87 -16.73
C HIS A 348 8.16 -19.58 -15.25
N PRO A 349 6.90 -19.85 -14.85
CA PRO A 349 6.43 -19.47 -13.51
C PRO A 349 7.13 -20.23 -12.36
N VAL A 350 7.65 -21.43 -12.61
CA VAL A 350 8.44 -22.19 -11.62
C VAL A 350 9.75 -21.47 -11.30
N GLU A 351 10.48 -21.04 -12.32
CA GLU A 351 11.75 -20.32 -12.19
C GLU A 351 11.51 -18.90 -11.63
N ALA A 352 10.39 -18.27 -11.98
CA ALA A 352 9.99 -16.99 -11.42
C ALA A 352 9.67 -17.10 -9.91
N ALA A 353 8.93 -18.13 -9.49
CA ALA A 353 8.70 -18.43 -8.08
C ALA A 353 9.99 -18.75 -7.32
N ALA A 354 10.93 -19.46 -7.95
CA ALA A 354 12.25 -19.73 -7.38
C ALA A 354 13.09 -18.46 -7.23
N LEU A 355 13.00 -17.50 -8.16
CA LEU A 355 13.65 -16.19 -8.04
C LEU A 355 13.07 -15.42 -6.84
N ILE A 356 11.75 -15.39 -6.66
CA ILE A 356 11.11 -14.79 -5.50
C ILE A 356 11.59 -15.45 -4.21
N ASN A 357 11.61 -16.80 -4.17
CA ASN A 357 12.09 -17.55 -3.01
C ASN A 357 13.55 -17.20 -2.68
N PHE A 358 14.41 -17.12 -3.71
CA PHE A 358 15.80 -16.74 -3.52
C PHE A 358 15.95 -15.34 -2.92
N ILE A 359 15.23 -14.36 -3.44
CA ILE A 359 15.29 -12.97 -2.99
C ILE A 359 14.80 -12.83 -1.54
N LEU A 360 13.73 -13.53 -1.16
CA LEU A 360 13.05 -13.30 0.12
C LEU A 360 13.41 -14.32 1.21
N ASN A 361 13.70 -15.59 0.85
CA ASN A 361 13.81 -16.67 1.81
C ASN A 361 15.20 -17.33 1.85
N GLU A 362 16.05 -17.15 0.83
CA GLU A 362 17.36 -17.79 0.84
C GLU A 362 18.45 -16.85 1.38
N LYS A 363 19.44 -17.42 2.07
CA LYS A 363 20.45 -16.66 2.81
C LYS A 363 21.14 -15.61 1.95
N GLU A 364 21.55 -15.95 0.74
CA GLU A 364 22.32 -15.05 -0.13
C GLU A 364 21.46 -13.87 -0.60
N GLY A 365 20.28 -14.16 -1.18
CA GLY A 365 19.36 -13.13 -1.69
C GLY A 365 18.85 -12.23 -0.57
N ALA A 366 18.36 -12.82 0.51
CA ALA A 366 17.81 -12.06 1.63
C ALA A 366 18.86 -11.20 2.36
N SER A 367 20.11 -11.68 2.45
CA SER A 367 21.21 -10.88 3.02
C SER A 367 21.60 -9.69 2.13
N ILE A 368 21.52 -9.84 0.81
CA ILE A 368 21.74 -8.75 -0.15
C ILE A 368 20.63 -7.70 -0.05
N MET A 369 19.38 -8.15 0.02
CA MET A 369 18.21 -7.25 0.08
C MET A 369 18.13 -6.49 1.40
N GLY A 370 18.42 -7.15 2.52
CA GLY A 370 18.29 -6.53 3.83
C GLY A 370 16.94 -5.84 4.04
N THR A 371 16.96 -4.60 4.50
CA THR A 371 15.76 -3.75 4.70
C THR A 371 15.54 -2.72 3.58
N GLN A 372 16.03 -2.96 2.36
CA GLN A 372 15.87 -2.01 1.25
C GLN A 372 14.41 -1.78 0.83
N CYS A 373 13.52 -2.73 1.17
CA CYS A 373 12.09 -2.65 0.94
C CYS A 373 11.26 -2.48 2.23
N GLY A 374 11.88 -2.07 3.33
CA GLY A 374 11.27 -2.06 4.66
C GLY A 374 11.59 -3.34 5.45
N MET A 375 10.92 -3.55 6.59
CA MET A 375 11.08 -4.77 7.37
C MET A 375 10.48 -5.96 6.63
N VAL A 376 11.32 -6.95 6.37
CA VAL A 376 10.99 -8.13 5.56
C VAL A 376 9.94 -8.99 6.28
N CYS A 377 8.90 -9.44 5.57
CA CYS A 377 7.87 -10.34 6.12
C CYS A 377 8.38 -11.76 6.33
N SER A 378 9.32 -12.24 5.51
CA SER A 378 9.90 -13.60 5.64
C SER A 378 10.69 -13.74 6.94
N LYS A 379 10.37 -14.75 7.74
CA LYS A 379 11.10 -15.09 8.98
C LYS A 379 12.56 -15.42 8.70
N ALA A 380 12.82 -16.29 7.71
CA ALA A 380 14.18 -16.63 7.28
C ALA A 380 14.90 -15.38 6.76
N GLY A 381 14.21 -14.56 5.96
CA GLY A 381 14.76 -13.30 5.43
C GLY A 381 15.18 -12.33 6.53
N GLN A 382 14.38 -12.18 7.59
CA GLN A 382 14.74 -11.34 8.75
C GLN A 382 16.02 -11.85 9.46
N GLU A 383 16.09 -13.17 9.67
CA GLU A 383 17.26 -13.79 10.32
C GLU A 383 18.53 -13.56 9.48
N TYR A 384 18.47 -13.79 8.17
CA TYR A 384 19.61 -13.63 7.29
C TYR A 384 20.03 -12.18 7.11
N ALA A 385 19.09 -11.24 7.00
CA ALA A 385 19.38 -9.81 6.96
C ALA A 385 20.08 -9.35 8.26
N LYS A 386 19.62 -9.86 9.40
CA LYS A 386 20.23 -9.57 10.71
C LYS A 386 21.63 -10.16 10.84
N GLU A 387 21.82 -11.43 10.45
CA GLU A 387 23.14 -12.08 10.46
C GLU A 387 24.15 -11.34 9.58
N ALA A 388 23.70 -10.82 8.44
CA ALA A 388 24.52 -10.06 7.50
C ALA A 388 24.81 -8.61 7.95
N GLY A 389 24.17 -8.13 9.03
CA GLY A 389 24.22 -6.72 9.42
C GLY A 389 23.54 -5.77 8.41
N ALA A 390 22.60 -6.30 7.62
CA ALA A 390 21.90 -5.58 6.54
C ALA A 390 20.56 -4.99 7.00
N VAL A 391 20.27 -5.03 8.29
CA VAL A 391 19.07 -4.39 8.89
C VAL A 391 19.41 -2.95 9.25
N ASN A 392 18.62 -2.01 8.70
CA ASN A 392 18.71 -0.61 9.10
C ASN A 392 17.97 -0.41 10.44
N GLU A 393 18.67 0.13 11.44
CA GLU A 393 18.13 0.27 12.81
C GLU A 393 16.96 1.25 12.89
N LEU A 394 16.96 2.33 12.11
CA LEU A 394 15.84 3.28 12.07
C LEU A 394 14.56 2.63 11.51
N ILE A 395 14.69 1.82 10.45
CA ILE A 395 13.56 1.08 9.87
C ILE A 395 13.06 0.03 10.86
N LEU A 396 13.96 -0.67 11.54
CA LEU A 396 13.59 -1.68 12.55
C LEU A 396 12.85 -1.02 13.72
N GLU A 397 13.37 0.10 14.25
CA GLU A 397 12.74 0.83 15.34
C GLU A 397 11.36 1.32 14.95
N ALA A 398 11.25 1.99 13.79
CA ALA A 398 9.99 2.53 13.29
C ALA A 398 8.93 1.44 13.10
N ASN A 399 9.29 0.35 12.40
CA ASN A 399 8.37 -0.77 12.19
C ASN A 399 7.96 -1.45 13.50
N THR A 400 8.89 -1.61 14.45
CA THR A 400 8.58 -2.20 15.76
C THR A 400 7.54 -1.37 16.51
N LYS A 401 7.69 -0.03 16.51
CA LYS A 401 6.75 0.89 17.16
C LYS A 401 5.38 0.86 16.48
N VAL A 402 5.34 0.91 15.14
CA VAL A 402 4.10 0.81 14.34
C VAL A 402 3.34 -0.47 14.66
N MET A 403 4.01 -1.64 14.55
CA MET A 403 3.36 -2.95 14.75
C MET A 403 2.90 -3.17 16.19
N ALA A 404 3.45 -2.43 17.16
CA ALA A 404 3.00 -2.46 18.55
C ALA A 404 1.79 -1.54 18.83
N PHE A 405 1.55 -0.55 17.96
CA PHE A 405 0.51 0.46 18.16
C PHE A 405 -0.77 0.17 17.39
N VAL A 406 -0.67 -0.10 16.08
CA VAL A 406 -1.82 -0.22 15.18
C VAL A 406 -2.73 -1.39 15.56
N ASP A 407 -4.02 -1.16 15.58
CA ASP A 407 -5.03 -2.15 15.99
C ASP A 407 -6.25 -2.22 15.05
N GLN A 408 -6.23 -1.48 13.93
CA GLN A 408 -7.31 -1.46 12.96
C GLN A 408 -6.92 -2.17 11.65
N PRO A 409 -7.85 -2.85 10.98
CA PRO A 409 -7.64 -3.41 9.65
C PRO A 409 -7.57 -2.29 8.59
N PHE A 410 -6.92 -2.59 7.47
CA PHE A 410 -6.80 -1.68 6.34
C PHE A 410 -7.53 -2.23 5.12
N ASP A 411 -8.47 -1.45 4.56
CA ASP A 411 -9.19 -1.82 3.35
C ASP A 411 -8.47 -1.28 2.10
N PRO A 412 -8.27 -2.11 1.04
CA PRO A 412 -7.56 -1.70 -0.17
C PRO A 412 -8.23 -0.55 -0.94
N CYS A 413 -9.53 -0.33 -0.77
CA CYS A 413 -10.24 0.79 -1.38
C CYS A 413 -9.62 2.14 -1.00
N TYR A 414 -9.09 2.26 0.22
CA TYR A 414 -8.44 3.47 0.72
C TYR A 414 -7.35 4.01 -0.22
N GLU A 415 -6.65 3.12 -0.89
CA GLU A 415 -5.59 3.46 -1.86
C GLU A 415 -6.03 3.34 -3.32
N SER A 416 -7.33 3.29 -3.60
CA SER A 416 -7.80 3.31 -4.98
C SER A 416 -7.40 4.62 -5.67
N THR A 417 -7.14 4.55 -6.97
CA THR A 417 -6.73 5.74 -7.77
C THR A 417 -7.79 6.83 -7.72
N SER A 418 -9.08 6.47 -7.72
CA SER A 418 -10.18 7.44 -7.62
C SER A 418 -10.15 8.25 -6.32
N LEU A 419 -9.60 7.70 -5.24
CA LEU A 419 -9.51 8.37 -3.94
C LEU A 419 -8.17 9.11 -3.77
N LYS A 420 -7.03 8.45 -4.05
CA LYS A 420 -5.71 8.95 -3.64
C LYS A 420 -4.91 9.69 -4.71
N ASP A 421 -5.37 9.74 -5.98
CA ASP A 421 -4.64 10.45 -7.02
C ASP A 421 -4.39 11.91 -6.62
N GLU A 422 -3.13 12.34 -6.69
CA GLU A 422 -2.69 13.66 -6.19
C GLU A 422 -3.28 14.84 -6.98
N THR A 423 -3.86 14.59 -8.14
CA THR A 423 -4.39 15.65 -9.02
C THR A 423 -5.91 15.63 -9.11
N ASN A 424 -6.51 14.44 -9.21
CA ASN A 424 -7.93 14.26 -9.48
C ASN A 424 -8.63 13.32 -8.48
N GLY A 425 -7.91 12.83 -7.46
CA GLY A 425 -8.50 11.98 -6.44
C GLY A 425 -9.36 12.75 -5.44
N VAL A 426 -10.32 12.06 -4.85
CA VAL A 426 -11.27 12.66 -3.89
C VAL A 426 -10.53 13.28 -2.70
N TYR A 427 -9.45 12.67 -2.20
CA TYR A 427 -8.69 13.22 -1.07
C TYR A 427 -8.06 14.56 -1.43
N SER A 428 -7.52 14.68 -2.64
CA SER A 428 -6.93 15.95 -3.11
C SER A 428 -8.00 17.03 -3.27
N ASP A 429 -9.13 16.71 -3.91
CA ASP A 429 -10.24 17.65 -4.08
C ASP A 429 -10.77 18.16 -2.74
N VAL A 430 -11.01 17.26 -1.79
CA VAL A 430 -11.54 17.59 -0.47
C VAL A 430 -10.57 18.45 0.35
N PHE A 431 -9.34 17.99 0.56
CA PHE A 431 -8.40 18.69 1.45
C PHE A 431 -7.88 19.99 0.84
N GLU A 432 -7.61 20.04 -0.47
CA GLU A 432 -7.23 21.27 -1.14
C GLU A 432 -8.41 22.23 -1.22
N GLY A 433 -9.60 21.76 -1.63
CA GLY A 433 -10.80 22.60 -1.70
C GLY A 433 -11.16 23.20 -0.35
N PHE A 434 -11.04 22.45 0.74
CA PHE A 434 -11.25 22.92 2.10
C PHE A 434 -10.17 23.93 2.52
N SER A 435 -8.88 23.66 2.30
CA SER A 435 -7.77 24.56 2.61
C SER A 435 -7.80 25.87 1.80
N TYR A 436 -8.40 25.86 0.60
CA TYR A 436 -8.57 27.04 -0.25
C TYR A 436 -9.92 27.76 -0.08
N ASP A 437 -10.70 27.43 0.96
CA ASP A 437 -12.02 28.01 1.23
C ASP A 437 -13.03 27.84 0.07
N GLN A 438 -12.89 26.76 -0.74
CA GLN A 438 -13.82 26.42 -1.81
C GLN A 438 -15.03 25.67 -1.26
N TYR A 439 -14.84 24.88 -0.21
CA TYR A 439 -15.84 24.10 0.51
C TYR A 439 -15.82 24.49 1.99
N ASP A 440 -16.98 24.53 2.62
CA ASP A 440 -17.02 24.45 4.08
C ASP A 440 -16.84 23.01 4.58
N SER A 441 -16.67 22.81 5.89
CA SER A 441 -16.40 21.49 6.46
C SER A 441 -17.51 20.47 6.17
N ALA A 442 -18.77 20.90 6.10
CA ALA A 442 -19.89 20.03 5.82
C ALA A 442 -19.95 19.62 4.34
N GLU A 443 -19.69 20.55 3.42
CA GLU A 443 -19.60 20.27 1.99
C GLU A 443 -18.41 19.32 1.69
N ALA A 444 -17.24 19.59 2.27
CA ALA A 444 -16.04 18.76 2.14
C ALA A 444 -16.29 17.34 2.67
N ALA A 445 -16.95 17.20 3.82
CA ALA A 445 -17.30 15.90 4.40
C ALA A 445 -18.29 15.10 3.53
N GLN A 446 -19.27 15.79 2.90
CA GLN A 446 -20.20 15.13 2.01
C GLN A 446 -19.50 14.63 0.73
N ILE A 447 -18.61 15.44 0.14
CA ILE A 447 -17.82 15.04 -1.04
C ILE A 447 -16.95 13.81 -0.70
N LEU A 448 -16.29 13.83 0.47
CA LEU A 448 -15.46 12.72 0.94
C LEU A 448 -16.29 11.45 1.13
N TYR A 449 -17.42 11.54 1.80
CA TYR A 449 -18.35 10.43 2.04
C TYR A 449 -18.82 9.78 0.73
N ASP A 450 -19.32 10.61 -0.20
CA ASP A 450 -19.85 10.16 -1.48
C ASP A 450 -18.77 9.50 -2.33
N GLY A 451 -17.56 10.09 -2.39
CA GLY A 451 -16.43 9.55 -3.13
C GLY A 451 -15.93 8.21 -2.59
N ILE A 452 -15.88 8.04 -1.25
CA ILE A 452 -15.51 6.75 -0.64
C ILE A 452 -16.59 5.70 -0.92
N CYS A 453 -17.88 6.05 -0.75
CA CYS A 453 -18.98 5.13 -1.05
C CYS A 453 -18.99 4.70 -2.53
N GLU A 454 -18.67 5.61 -3.47
CA GLU A 454 -18.53 5.28 -4.89
C GLU A 454 -17.37 4.32 -5.15
N ALA A 455 -16.25 4.52 -4.47
CA ALA A 455 -15.07 3.65 -4.61
C ALA A 455 -15.27 2.26 -4.00
N LEU A 456 -16.18 2.12 -3.02
CA LEU A 456 -16.54 0.84 -2.37
C LEU A 456 -17.61 0.06 -3.14
N ALA A 457 -18.35 0.68 -4.09
CA ALA A 457 -19.45 0.08 -4.83
C ALA A 457 -18.95 -0.81 -6.00
#